data_3398dd394c2e41e7686a0ea9e5eeda83
#
_entry.id   3398dd394c2e41e7686a0ea9e5eeda83
#
_cell.length_a   1.000
_cell.length_b   1.000
_cell.length_c   1.000
_cell.angle_alpha   90.00
_cell.angle_beta   90.00
_cell.angle_gamma   90.00
#
_symmetry.space_group_name_H-M   'P 1'
#
loop_
_entity.id
_entity.type
_entity.pdbx_description
1 polymer ?
#
loop_
_entity_poly.entity_id
_entity_poly.type
_entity_poly.pdbx_seq_one_letter_code
_entity_poly.pdbx_strand_id
1 'polypeptide(L)'
;MPVDPGPTADSTGSGRAIPGAGEPESLPGDAGRVLLPLARTAIATQLGMGRQQYAGPQWLQRQGACFITLTRDARLRGCVGTLRAHRALVDDVEANAVAAAFRDPRFPPITTEEFATVALEISVLSALEPMRFDDELDALRQLCRGIDGLVFEYGHHTSTFLPQVWEDFKEPSDFLAHLKYKAGLPPDFWDTEVRLSRYTVFKWRETNQ
;
A
#
# COMPACT_ATOMS: atom_id res chain seq x y z
N MET A 1 36.02 1.66 55.78
CA MET A 1 36.42 2.11 54.45
C MET A 1 35.48 1.46 53.47
N PRO A 2 34.42 2.16 52.97
CA PRO A 2 33.56 1.62 51.94
C PRO A 2 34.19 1.87 50.57
N VAL A 3 34.13 0.85 49.71
CA VAL A 3 34.58 0.89 48.32
C VAL A 3 33.42 1.38 47.46
N ASP A 4 33.72 2.40 46.69
CA ASP A 4 32.89 3.10 45.74
C ASP A 4 32.60 2.21 44.49
N PRO A 5 31.36 2.03 44.02
CA PRO A 5 31.08 1.37 42.74
C PRO A 5 31.17 2.42 41.61
N GLY A 6 32.08 2.20 40.69
CA GLY A 6 32.28 3.01 39.48
C GLY A 6 31.10 3.00 38.50
N PRO A 7 31.06 3.92 37.56
CA PRO A 7 29.88 4.23 36.78
C PRO A 7 29.60 3.18 35.68
N THR A 8 28.34 2.82 35.58
CA THR A 8 27.75 2.02 34.47
C THR A 8 27.85 2.75 33.14
N ALA A 9 28.50 2.12 32.17
CA ALA A 9 28.59 2.61 30.81
C ALA A 9 27.22 2.53 30.12
N ASP A 10 26.73 3.70 29.77
CA ASP A 10 25.54 3.89 28.90
C ASP A 10 25.96 3.69 27.45
N SER A 11 25.52 2.59 26.84
CA SER A 11 25.79 2.30 25.44
C SER A 11 24.66 2.86 24.54
N THR A 12 24.71 4.17 24.33
CA THR A 12 23.90 4.82 23.31
C THR A 12 24.51 4.54 21.94
N GLY A 13 23.96 3.56 21.23
CA GLY A 13 24.30 3.29 19.83
C GLY A 13 23.84 4.42 18.93
N SER A 14 24.78 5.33 18.63
CA SER A 14 24.63 6.40 17.64
C SER A 14 24.59 5.79 16.25
N GLY A 15 23.41 5.56 15.70
CA GLY A 15 23.18 5.28 14.30
C GLY A 15 23.52 6.51 13.48
N ARG A 16 24.61 6.42 12.69
CA ARG A 16 25.12 7.48 11.82
C ARG A 16 24.12 7.71 10.67
N ALA A 17 23.34 8.79 10.74
CA ALA A 17 22.49 9.26 9.66
C ALA A 17 23.34 9.64 8.45
N ILE A 18 23.01 9.11 7.28
CA ILE A 18 23.58 9.52 5.99
C ILE A 18 22.86 10.81 5.58
N PRO A 19 23.55 11.96 5.42
CA PRO A 19 22.90 13.19 5.00
C PRO A 19 22.63 13.14 3.50
N GLY A 20 21.33 13.22 3.09
CA GLY A 20 20.96 13.45 1.69
C GLY A 20 19.79 12.67 1.12
N ALA A 21 19.22 11.68 1.81
CA ALA A 21 17.92 11.15 1.46
C ALA A 21 16.89 11.87 2.36
N GLY A 22 16.09 12.77 1.79
CA GLY A 22 14.94 13.33 2.51
C GLY A 22 14.15 12.17 3.05
N GLU A 23 13.91 12.14 4.37
CA GLU A 23 13.02 11.14 4.98
C GLU A 23 11.73 11.12 4.18
N PRO A 24 11.18 9.94 3.84
CA PRO A 24 9.85 9.89 3.27
C PRO A 24 8.93 10.46 4.35
N GLU A 25 8.53 11.74 4.16
CA GLU A 25 7.57 12.39 5.06
C GLU A 25 6.34 11.48 5.11
N SER A 26 6.20 10.76 6.20
CA SER A 26 5.09 9.85 6.46
C SER A 26 3.78 10.61 6.31
N LEU A 27 2.78 9.96 5.71
CA LEU A 27 1.43 10.52 5.68
C LEU A 27 0.97 10.86 7.11
N PRO A 28 0.26 11.98 7.30
CA PRO A 28 -0.35 12.28 8.59
C PRO A 28 -1.19 11.10 9.08
N GLY A 29 -1.13 10.77 10.38
CA GLY A 29 -1.89 9.66 10.94
C GLY A 29 -3.41 9.78 10.72
N ASP A 30 -3.90 11.01 10.57
CA ASP A 30 -5.30 11.35 10.30
C ASP A 30 -5.60 11.60 8.80
N ALA A 31 -4.69 11.23 7.88
CA ALA A 31 -4.86 11.45 6.44
C ALA A 31 -6.20 10.89 5.90
N GLY A 32 -6.76 9.88 6.53
CA GLY A 32 -8.08 9.34 6.18
C GLY A 32 -9.21 10.36 6.24
N ARG A 33 -9.11 11.37 7.11
CA ARG A 33 -10.11 12.47 7.19
C ARG A 33 -10.14 13.35 5.94
N VAL A 34 -9.07 13.30 5.15
CA VAL A 34 -8.90 14.01 3.89
C VAL A 34 -9.18 13.08 2.71
N LEU A 35 -8.57 11.91 2.72
CA LEU A 35 -8.60 10.98 1.60
C LEU A 35 -9.97 10.35 1.36
N LEU A 36 -10.69 9.96 2.43
CA LEU A 36 -12.02 9.35 2.31
C LEU A 36 -13.05 10.30 1.68
N PRO A 37 -13.21 11.56 2.17
CA PRO A 37 -14.08 12.52 1.52
C PRO A 37 -13.68 12.86 0.07
N LEU A 38 -12.37 12.90 -0.22
CA LEU A 38 -11.87 13.11 -1.58
C LEU A 38 -12.37 12.01 -2.53
N ALA A 39 -12.17 10.74 -2.16
CA ALA A 39 -12.63 9.60 -2.94
C ALA A 39 -14.16 9.59 -3.10
N ARG A 40 -14.90 9.90 -2.02
CA ARG A 40 -16.36 10.03 -2.04
C ARG A 40 -16.82 11.08 -3.03
N THR A 41 -16.21 12.26 -2.98
CA THR A 41 -16.51 13.39 -3.86
C THR A 41 -16.27 13.05 -5.33
N ALA A 42 -15.18 12.33 -5.63
CA ALA A 42 -14.88 11.90 -7.00
C ALA A 42 -15.99 10.99 -7.57
N ILE A 43 -16.46 10.01 -6.78
CA ILE A 43 -17.58 9.14 -7.18
C ILE A 43 -18.88 9.95 -7.33
N ALA A 44 -19.21 10.80 -6.35
CA ALA A 44 -20.41 11.63 -6.37
C ALA A 44 -20.45 12.55 -7.60
N THR A 45 -19.32 13.15 -7.96
CA THR A 45 -19.18 13.98 -9.18
C THR A 45 -19.48 13.18 -10.44
N GLN A 46 -18.99 11.94 -10.52
CA GLN A 46 -19.26 11.06 -11.66
C GLN A 46 -20.72 10.63 -11.76
N LEU A 47 -21.42 10.54 -10.61
CA LEU A 47 -22.86 10.29 -10.53
C LEU A 47 -23.71 11.53 -10.83
N GLY A 48 -23.09 12.69 -11.11
CA GLY A 48 -23.83 13.94 -11.35
C GLY A 48 -24.39 14.63 -10.09
N MET A 49 -23.93 14.24 -8.89
CA MET A 49 -24.38 14.76 -7.60
C MET A 49 -23.73 16.10 -7.21
N GLY A 50 -23.09 16.79 -8.17
CA GLY A 50 -22.39 18.06 -7.96
C GLY A 50 -20.86 17.88 -7.91
N ARG A 51 -20.13 18.97 -8.19
CA ARG A 51 -18.67 19.01 -8.15
C ARG A 51 -18.23 19.86 -6.96
N GLN A 52 -17.55 19.25 -6.00
CA GLN A 52 -16.83 20.00 -4.97
C GLN A 52 -15.37 20.15 -5.41
N GLN A 53 -14.89 21.39 -5.47
CA GLN A 53 -13.46 21.64 -5.58
C GLN A 53 -12.83 21.39 -4.21
N TYR A 54 -11.89 20.48 -4.15
CA TYR A 54 -11.15 20.17 -2.94
C TYR A 54 -9.79 20.87 -2.96
N ALA A 55 -9.65 21.93 -2.16
CA ALA A 55 -8.36 22.55 -1.87
C ALA A 55 -7.73 21.81 -0.68
N GLY A 56 -7.01 20.72 -0.98
CA GLY A 56 -6.42 19.86 0.03
C GLY A 56 -5.03 20.31 0.49
N PRO A 57 -4.49 19.69 1.55
CA PRO A 57 -3.15 19.96 2.04
C PRO A 57 -2.08 19.59 1.01
N GLN A 58 -0.92 20.27 1.11
CA GLN A 58 0.15 20.18 0.10
C GLN A 58 0.69 18.75 -0.10
N TRP A 59 0.65 17.88 0.92
CA TRP A 59 1.12 16.50 0.80
C TRP A 59 0.34 15.67 -0.23
N LEU A 60 -0.91 16.03 -0.56
CA LEU A 60 -1.68 15.40 -1.63
C LEU A 60 -1.09 15.62 -3.03
N GLN A 61 -0.29 16.66 -3.21
CA GLN A 61 0.36 16.96 -4.50
C GLN A 61 1.63 16.11 -4.74
N ARG A 62 2.09 15.37 -3.74
CA ARG A 62 3.22 14.45 -3.90
C ARG A 62 2.78 13.22 -4.68
N GLN A 63 3.74 12.64 -5.41
CA GLN A 63 3.47 11.36 -6.07
C GLN A 63 3.10 10.29 -5.04
N GLY A 64 2.03 9.56 -5.34
CA GLY A 64 1.53 8.50 -4.48
C GLY A 64 0.81 7.42 -5.27
N ALA A 65 0.65 6.27 -4.65
CA ALA A 65 -0.10 5.14 -5.19
C ALA A 65 -1.10 4.65 -4.13
N CYS A 66 -2.33 4.40 -4.55
CA CYS A 66 -3.36 3.92 -3.65
C CYS A 66 -4.25 2.86 -4.28
N PHE A 67 -4.92 2.10 -3.44
CA PHE A 67 -6.06 1.26 -3.80
C PHE A 67 -7.32 1.81 -3.15
N ILE A 68 -8.41 1.82 -3.89
CA ILE A 68 -9.75 2.13 -3.39
C ILE A 68 -10.58 0.86 -3.40
N THR A 69 -11.11 0.51 -2.25
CA THR A 69 -12.01 -0.62 -2.08
C THR A 69 -13.39 -0.13 -1.68
N LEU A 70 -14.39 -0.58 -2.41
CA LEU A 70 -15.81 -0.40 -2.09
C LEU A 70 -16.36 -1.69 -1.53
N THR A 71 -17.04 -1.62 -0.41
CA THR A 71 -17.74 -2.76 0.20
C THR A 71 -19.20 -2.42 0.44
N ARG A 72 -20.07 -3.41 0.25
CA ARG A 72 -21.50 -3.34 0.60
C ARG A 72 -21.85 -4.58 1.40
N ASP A 73 -22.50 -4.41 2.54
CA ASP A 73 -22.85 -5.53 3.43
C ASP A 73 -21.64 -6.45 3.74
N ALA A 74 -20.50 -5.83 4.03
CA ALA A 74 -19.20 -6.46 4.27
C ALA A 74 -18.65 -7.31 3.09
N ARG A 75 -19.27 -7.22 1.89
CA ARG A 75 -18.81 -7.91 0.68
C ARG A 75 -18.14 -6.94 -0.27
N LEU A 76 -17.13 -7.43 -1.00
CA LEU A 76 -16.47 -6.65 -2.03
C LEU A 76 -17.48 -6.18 -3.08
N ARG A 77 -17.45 -4.89 -3.44
CA ARG A 77 -18.27 -4.26 -4.49
C ARG A 77 -17.44 -3.61 -5.59
N GLY A 78 -16.19 -3.33 -5.35
CA GLY A 78 -15.22 -2.80 -6.31
C GLY A 78 -13.86 -2.62 -5.63
N CYS A 79 -12.78 -2.85 -6.39
CA CYS A 79 -11.43 -2.59 -5.90
C CYS A 79 -10.50 -2.33 -7.10
N VAL A 80 -9.98 -1.11 -7.18
CA VAL A 80 -9.02 -0.70 -8.21
C VAL A 80 -7.93 0.14 -7.55
N GLY A 81 -6.72 0.06 -8.06
CA GLY A 81 -5.61 0.82 -7.53
C GLY A 81 -4.41 0.86 -8.46
N THR A 82 -3.43 1.61 -8.01
CA THR A 82 -2.14 1.84 -8.66
C THR A 82 -1.04 1.27 -7.77
N LEU A 83 -0.13 0.49 -8.35
CA LEU A 83 0.99 -0.08 -7.61
C LEU A 83 2.20 0.87 -7.55
N ARG A 84 2.48 1.59 -8.64
CA ARG A 84 3.63 2.50 -8.76
C ARG A 84 3.14 3.93 -8.84
N ALA A 85 3.64 4.78 -7.95
CA ALA A 85 3.36 6.20 -7.99
C ALA A 85 3.86 6.82 -9.30
N HIS A 86 2.97 7.43 -10.08
CA HIS A 86 3.27 8.08 -11.35
C HIS A 86 2.55 9.42 -11.54
N ARG A 87 1.66 9.77 -10.60
CA ARG A 87 0.89 11.02 -10.55
C ARG A 87 0.74 11.48 -9.10
N ALA A 88 0.22 12.69 -8.90
CA ALA A 88 -0.07 13.19 -7.56
C ALA A 88 -1.07 12.28 -6.83
N LEU A 89 -0.94 12.15 -5.50
CA LEU A 89 -1.83 11.29 -4.72
C LEU A 89 -3.30 11.71 -4.83
N VAL A 90 -3.58 13.01 -4.92
CA VAL A 90 -4.95 13.51 -5.16
C VAL A 90 -5.55 12.94 -6.44
N ASP A 91 -4.79 12.99 -7.54
CA ASP A 91 -5.25 12.47 -8.84
C ASP A 91 -5.38 10.94 -8.83
N ASP A 92 -4.49 10.27 -8.08
CA ASP A 92 -4.53 8.82 -7.95
C ASP A 92 -5.75 8.35 -7.16
N VAL A 93 -6.08 9.02 -6.06
CA VAL A 93 -7.28 8.74 -5.26
C VAL A 93 -8.55 8.98 -6.08
N GLU A 94 -8.68 10.13 -6.75
CA GLU A 94 -9.85 10.44 -7.57
C GLU A 94 -10.05 9.43 -8.70
N ALA A 95 -8.99 9.15 -9.46
CA ALA A 95 -9.07 8.24 -10.59
C ALA A 95 -9.37 6.79 -10.17
N ASN A 96 -8.75 6.30 -9.08
CA ASN A 96 -8.99 4.96 -8.58
C ASN A 96 -10.37 4.83 -7.92
N ALA A 97 -10.88 5.89 -7.26
CA ALA A 97 -12.24 5.91 -6.73
C ALA A 97 -13.29 5.76 -7.84
N VAL A 98 -13.15 6.54 -8.91
CA VAL A 98 -14.02 6.44 -10.09
C VAL A 98 -13.85 5.06 -10.75
N ALA A 99 -12.62 4.55 -10.87
CA ALA A 99 -12.39 3.25 -11.49
C ALA A 99 -12.99 2.10 -10.66
N ALA A 100 -12.86 2.11 -9.34
CA ALA A 100 -13.45 1.11 -8.45
C ALA A 100 -14.98 1.11 -8.51
N ALA A 101 -15.60 2.28 -8.69
CA ALA A 101 -17.05 2.42 -8.74
C ALA A 101 -17.65 2.08 -10.13
N PHE A 102 -16.94 2.36 -11.22
CA PHE A 102 -17.53 2.32 -12.56
C PHE A 102 -16.79 1.45 -13.57
N ARG A 103 -15.55 1.01 -13.27
CA ARG A 103 -14.66 0.36 -14.25
C ARG A 103 -14.05 -0.95 -13.76
N ASP A 104 -14.43 -1.42 -12.57
CA ASP A 104 -14.02 -2.75 -12.12
C ASP A 104 -14.81 -3.80 -12.91
N PRO A 105 -14.14 -4.63 -13.76
CA PRO A 105 -14.85 -5.54 -14.67
C PRO A 105 -15.64 -6.65 -13.97
N ARG A 106 -15.44 -6.84 -12.68
CA ARG A 106 -16.15 -7.85 -11.87
C ARG A 106 -17.55 -7.40 -11.48
N PHE A 107 -17.86 -6.11 -11.60
CA PHE A 107 -19.09 -5.51 -11.11
C PHE A 107 -19.68 -4.51 -12.12
N PRO A 108 -21.03 -4.36 -12.15
CA PRO A 108 -21.63 -3.28 -12.93
C PRO A 108 -21.28 -1.91 -12.31
N PRO A 109 -21.36 -0.81 -13.09
CA PRO A 109 -21.21 0.54 -12.56
C PRO A 109 -22.14 0.79 -11.38
N ILE A 110 -21.65 1.53 -10.36
CA ILE A 110 -22.43 1.86 -9.17
C ILE A 110 -23.58 2.81 -9.51
N THR A 111 -24.76 2.62 -8.88
CA THR A 111 -25.87 3.56 -8.99
C THR A 111 -25.89 4.56 -7.83
N THR A 112 -26.69 5.63 -7.97
CA THR A 112 -26.86 6.64 -6.92
C THR A 112 -27.42 6.03 -5.62
N GLU A 113 -28.34 5.05 -5.73
CA GLU A 113 -28.92 4.35 -4.59
C GLU A 113 -27.89 3.47 -3.88
N GLU A 114 -27.05 2.75 -4.66
CA GLU A 114 -25.98 1.95 -4.08
C GLU A 114 -24.90 2.81 -3.40
N PHE A 115 -24.60 3.98 -3.98
CA PHE A 115 -23.57 4.88 -3.44
C PHE A 115 -23.82 5.28 -1.99
N ALA A 116 -25.08 5.42 -1.58
CA ALA A 116 -25.43 5.72 -0.19
C ALA A 116 -25.16 4.55 0.78
N THR A 117 -25.03 3.32 0.28
CA THR A 117 -24.92 2.10 1.10
C THR A 117 -23.53 1.46 1.08
N VAL A 118 -22.64 1.90 0.19
CA VAL A 118 -21.26 1.39 0.13
C VAL A 118 -20.38 2.09 1.14
N ALA A 119 -19.45 1.35 1.73
CA ALA A 119 -18.35 1.89 2.52
C ALA A 119 -17.06 1.92 1.69
N LEU A 120 -16.29 3.02 1.83
CA LEU A 120 -14.98 3.18 1.21
C LEU A 120 -13.86 2.77 2.18
N GLU A 121 -12.85 2.12 1.62
CA GLU A 121 -11.55 1.91 2.24
C GLU A 121 -10.47 2.42 1.28
N ILE A 122 -9.50 3.16 1.81
CA ILE A 122 -8.33 3.63 1.06
C ILE A 122 -7.09 2.99 1.66
N SER A 123 -6.27 2.40 0.80
CA SER A 123 -4.97 1.85 1.10
C SER A 123 -3.91 2.64 0.34
N VAL A 124 -3.10 3.45 1.02
CA VAL A 124 -1.99 4.18 0.40
C VAL A 124 -0.70 3.40 0.62
N LEU A 125 0.03 3.18 -0.47
CA LEU A 125 1.29 2.45 -0.45
C LEU A 125 2.43 3.39 -0.06
N SER A 126 3.37 2.89 0.74
CA SER A 126 4.66 3.57 0.90
C SER A 126 5.46 3.55 -0.42
N ALA A 127 6.55 4.29 -0.47
CA ALA A 127 7.52 4.13 -1.55
C ALA A 127 8.00 2.67 -1.60
N LEU A 128 8.32 2.19 -2.81
CA LEU A 128 8.95 0.89 -2.99
C LEU A 128 10.40 0.96 -2.50
N GLU A 129 10.77 0.08 -1.57
CA GLU A 129 12.12 -0.08 -1.05
C GLU A 129 12.77 -1.30 -1.69
N PRO A 130 13.78 -1.12 -2.58
CA PRO A 130 14.53 -2.25 -3.12
C PRO A 130 15.19 -3.05 -2.00
N MET A 131 15.01 -4.36 -2.02
CA MET A 131 15.65 -5.27 -1.07
C MET A 131 17.05 -5.65 -1.58
N ARG A 132 17.99 -5.83 -0.64
CA ARG A 132 19.31 -6.40 -0.89
C ARG A 132 19.37 -7.75 -0.20
N PHE A 133 19.72 -8.80 -0.93
CA PHE A 133 19.78 -10.16 -0.44
C PHE A 133 20.86 -10.95 -1.24
N ASP A 134 21.42 -11.95 -0.62
CA ASP A 134 22.42 -12.82 -1.24
C ASP A 134 21.76 -13.97 -2.01
N ASP A 135 20.63 -14.47 -1.50
CA ASP A 135 19.85 -15.56 -2.09
C ASP A 135 18.37 -15.48 -1.71
N GLU A 136 17.56 -16.43 -2.18
CA GLU A 136 16.14 -16.51 -1.87
C GLU A 136 15.87 -16.65 -0.37
N LEU A 137 16.68 -17.47 0.32
CA LEU A 137 16.51 -17.72 1.75
C LEU A 137 16.80 -16.48 2.57
N ASP A 138 17.80 -15.69 2.17
CA ASP A 138 18.10 -14.42 2.80
C ASP A 138 16.99 -13.40 2.55
N ALA A 139 16.45 -13.31 1.33
CA ALA A 139 15.30 -12.47 1.05
C ALA A 139 14.09 -12.83 1.93
N LEU A 140 13.78 -14.11 2.08
CA LEU A 140 12.67 -14.61 2.90
C LEU A 140 12.82 -14.24 4.38
N ARG A 141 14.05 -14.26 4.94
CA ARG A 141 14.32 -13.87 6.35
C ARG A 141 14.07 -12.40 6.63
N GLN A 142 14.16 -11.54 5.61
CA GLN A 142 13.97 -10.10 5.73
C GLN A 142 12.50 -9.67 5.64
N LEU A 143 11.60 -10.56 5.19
CA LEU A 143 10.18 -10.25 5.02
C LEU A 143 9.43 -10.28 6.36
N CYS A 144 8.68 -9.21 6.61
CA CYS A 144 7.82 -9.10 7.78
C CYS A 144 6.38 -9.45 7.40
N ARG A 145 5.94 -10.65 7.82
CA ARG A 145 4.59 -11.15 7.55
C ARG A 145 3.52 -10.18 8.04
N GLY A 146 2.52 -9.92 7.19
CA GLY A 146 1.38 -9.03 7.47
C GLY A 146 1.71 -7.53 7.41
N ILE A 147 2.97 -7.17 7.23
CA ILE A 147 3.45 -5.79 7.14
C ILE A 147 3.92 -5.47 5.73
N ASP A 148 4.76 -6.34 5.16
CA ASP A 148 5.35 -6.13 3.85
C ASP A 148 4.42 -6.57 2.73
N GLY A 149 4.11 -5.63 1.81
CA GLY A 149 3.77 -5.96 0.44
C GLY A 149 5.05 -6.21 -0.34
N LEU A 150 5.01 -7.05 -1.36
CA LEU A 150 6.18 -7.42 -2.12
C LEU A 150 5.92 -7.26 -3.62
N VAL A 151 6.88 -6.67 -4.32
CA VAL A 151 6.97 -6.66 -5.78
C VAL A 151 8.10 -7.59 -6.17
N PHE A 152 7.80 -8.52 -7.07
CA PHE A 152 8.76 -9.42 -7.72
C PHE A 152 8.98 -8.98 -9.16
N GLU A 153 10.23 -8.93 -9.61
CA GLU A 153 10.61 -8.59 -10.98
C GLU A 153 11.75 -9.47 -11.45
N TYR A 154 11.59 -10.03 -12.68
CA TYR A 154 12.61 -10.73 -13.40
C TYR A 154 12.39 -10.56 -14.90
N GLY A 155 13.29 -9.87 -15.60
CA GLY A 155 13.09 -9.50 -17.00
C GLY A 155 11.77 -8.75 -17.21
N HIS A 156 10.85 -9.35 -17.97
CA HIS A 156 9.50 -8.82 -18.21
C HIS A 156 8.43 -9.40 -17.25
N HIS A 157 8.80 -10.36 -16.41
CA HIS A 157 7.92 -10.95 -15.42
C HIS A 157 7.80 -10.04 -14.20
N THR A 158 6.60 -9.61 -13.87
CA THR A 158 6.35 -8.75 -12.71
C THR A 158 5.07 -9.17 -12.02
N SER A 159 5.10 -9.21 -10.70
CA SER A 159 3.92 -9.44 -9.88
C SER A 159 4.03 -8.72 -8.55
N THR A 160 2.92 -8.59 -7.85
CA THR A 160 2.88 -8.03 -6.50
C THR A 160 1.82 -8.69 -5.65
N PHE A 161 2.08 -8.76 -4.35
CA PHE A 161 1.09 -9.02 -3.31
C PHE A 161 1.08 -7.90 -2.28
N LEU A 162 -0.13 -7.49 -1.89
CA LEU A 162 -0.37 -6.57 -0.79
C LEU A 162 -0.15 -7.30 0.56
N PRO A 163 0.13 -6.58 1.66
CA PRO A 163 0.35 -7.19 2.97
C PRO A 163 -0.78 -8.10 3.45
N GLN A 164 -2.04 -7.81 3.10
CA GLN A 164 -3.17 -8.64 3.51
C GLN A 164 -3.15 -10.05 2.93
N VAL A 165 -2.48 -10.27 1.81
CA VAL A 165 -2.36 -11.59 1.18
C VAL A 165 -1.56 -12.58 2.05
N TRP A 166 -0.80 -12.08 3.04
CA TRP A 166 -0.15 -12.94 4.02
C TRP A 166 -1.11 -13.81 4.84
N GLU A 167 -2.37 -13.43 4.95
CA GLU A 167 -3.38 -14.20 5.67
C GLU A 167 -3.62 -15.57 5.02
N ASP A 168 -3.43 -15.66 3.69
CA ASP A 168 -3.63 -16.87 2.91
C ASP A 168 -2.44 -17.86 3.00
N PHE A 169 -1.29 -17.43 3.55
CA PHE A 169 -0.06 -18.21 3.56
C PHE A 169 0.47 -18.38 4.99
N LYS A 170 0.93 -19.60 5.30
CA LYS A 170 1.55 -19.89 6.60
C LYS A 170 3.03 -19.52 6.62
N GLU A 171 3.73 -19.84 5.53
CA GLU A 171 5.18 -19.68 5.42
C GLU A 171 5.54 -18.60 4.40
N PRO A 172 6.61 -17.81 4.62
CA PRO A 172 7.11 -16.84 3.65
C PRO A 172 7.51 -17.47 2.30
N SER A 173 7.97 -18.70 2.29
CA SER A 173 8.29 -19.47 1.08
C SER A 173 7.06 -19.67 0.19
N ASP A 174 5.91 -19.99 0.79
CA ASP A 174 4.66 -20.18 0.05
C ASP A 174 4.19 -18.87 -0.59
N PHE A 175 4.27 -17.78 0.18
CA PHE A 175 3.95 -16.44 -0.32
C PHE A 175 4.80 -16.06 -1.54
N LEU A 176 6.12 -16.24 -1.46
CA LEU A 176 7.03 -15.92 -2.56
C LEU A 176 6.83 -16.87 -3.76
N ALA A 177 6.60 -18.16 -3.51
CA ALA A 177 6.31 -19.14 -4.56
C ALA A 177 5.06 -18.76 -5.37
N HIS A 178 3.99 -18.36 -4.69
CA HIS A 178 2.75 -17.91 -5.34
C HIS A 178 2.93 -16.57 -6.04
N LEU A 179 3.78 -15.69 -5.52
CA LEU A 179 4.12 -14.41 -6.17
C LEU A 179 4.87 -14.66 -7.49
N LYS A 180 5.83 -15.61 -7.51
CA LYS A 180 6.54 -16.07 -8.72
C LYS A 180 5.57 -16.68 -9.74
N TYR A 181 4.66 -17.56 -9.27
CA TYR A 181 3.63 -18.15 -10.12
C TYR A 181 2.71 -17.08 -10.75
N LYS A 182 2.31 -16.08 -9.97
CA LYS A 182 1.53 -14.92 -10.46
C LYS A 182 2.29 -14.11 -11.52
N ALA A 183 3.61 -14.08 -11.47
CA ALA A 183 4.47 -13.47 -12.48
C ALA A 183 4.61 -14.33 -13.75
N GLY A 184 4.03 -15.52 -13.78
CA GLY A 184 4.13 -16.46 -14.90
C GLY A 184 5.41 -17.31 -14.88
N LEU A 185 6.03 -17.49 -13.70
CA LEU A 185 7.22 -18.30 -13.48
C LEU A 185 6.90 -19.55 -12.63
N PRO A 186 7.72 -20.60 -12.70
CA PRO A 186 7.60 -21.74 -11.79
C PRO A 186 7.73 -21.30 -10.32
N PRO A 187 7.02 -21.93 -9.37
CA PRO A 187 7.09 -21.57 -7.95
C PRO A 187 8.48 -21.72 -7.33
N ASP A 188 9.28 -22.64 -7.83
CA ASP A 188 10.67 -22.92 -7.42
C ASP A 188 11.73 -22.14 -8.23
N PHE A 189 11.29 -21.26 -9.13
CA PHE A 189 12.20 -20.43 -9.93
C PHE A 189 13.00 -19.48 -9.03
N TRP A 190 14.32 -19.42 -9.29
CA TRP A 190 15.19 -18.39 -8.72
C TRP A 190 16.35 -18.09 -9.67
N ASP A 191 16.77 -16.83 -9.72
CA ASP A 191 17.88 -16.35 -10.54
C ASP A 191 18.55 -15.16 -9.85
N THR A 192 19.82 -14.92 -10.15
CA THR A 192 20.60 -13.81 -9.60
C THR A 192 20.14 -12.44 -10.07
N GLU A 193 19.38 -12.37 -11.16
CA GLU A 193 18.79 -11.12 -11.67
C GLU A 193 17.40 -10.83 -11.09
N VAL A 194 16.88 -11.68 -10.20
CA VAL A 194 15.63 -11.40 -9.46
C VAL A 194 15.79 -10.14 -8.65
N ARG A 195 14.80 -9.26 -8.76
CA ARG A 195 14.67 -8.05 -7.93
C ARG A 195 13.41 -8.13 -7.10
N LEU A 196 13.56 -7.81 -5.83
CA LEU A 196 12.45 -7.67 -4.90
C LEU A 196 12.43 -6.25 -4.36
N SER A 197 11.22 -5.69 -4.26
CA SER A 197 10.99 -4.43 -3.57
C SER A 197 9.83 -4.61 -2.60
N ARG A 198 10.02 -4.18 -1.35
CA ARG A 198 8.97 -4.20 -0.35
C ARG A 198 8.31 -2.84 -0.20
N TYR A 199 7.12 -2.83 0.34
CA TYR A 199 6.37 -1.63 0.70
C TYR A 199 5.39 -1.94 1.83
N THR A 200 4.98 -0.91 2.54
CA THR A 200 3.92 -0.99 3.55
C THR A 200 2.65 -0.31 3.07
N VAL A 201 1.54 -0.53 3.76
CA VAL A 201 0.24 0.03 3.41
C VAL A 201 -0.35 0.75 4.61
N PHE A 202 -0.71 2.01 4.43
CA PHE A 202 -1.51 2.78 5.37
C PHE A 202 -2.98 2.70 4.95
N LYS A 203 -3.85 2.35 5.88
CA LYS A 203 -5.24 2.02 5.57
C LYS A 203 -6.21 2.85 6.41
N TRP A 204 -7.22 3.42 5.75
CA TRP A 204 -8.33 4.11 6.39
C TRP A 204 -9.63 3.63 5.80
N ARG A 205 -10.62 3.46 6.66
CA ARG A 205 -11.94 2.98 6.27
C ARG A 205 -13.03 3.90 6.86
N GLU A 206 -14.09 4.11 6.10
CA GLU A 206 -15.30 4.74 6.64
C GLU A 206 -15.90 3.84 7.72
N THR A 207 -16.24 4.45 8.84
CA THR A 207 -17.04 3.78 9.86
C THR A 207 -18.49 3.85 9.40
N ASN A 208 -19.15 2.72 9.18
CA ASN A 208 -20.58 2.71 8.95
C ASN A 208 -21.26 3.34 10.17
N GLN A 209 -21.97 4.44 9.96
CA GLN A 209 -22.90 4.99 10.93
C GLN A 209 -24.16 4.13 10.99
#